data_8900a0728f387fb85490d5431bd1835d
#
_entry.id   8900a0728f387fb85490d5431bd1835d
#
_cell.length_a   1.000
_cell.length_b   1.000
_cell.length_c   1.000
_cell.angle_alpha   90.00
_cell.angle_beta   90.00
_cell.angle_gamma   90.00
#
_symmetry.space_group_name_H-M   'P 1'
#
loop_
_entity.id
_entity.type
_entity.pdbx_description
1 polymer ?
#
loop_
_entity_poly.entity_id
_entity_poly.type
_entity_poly.pdbx_seq_one_letter_code
_entity_poly.pdbx_strand_id
1 'polypeptide(L)'
;MATIATEEKRCAVCGKTSVQGFVADAGREGSADLDLRPPPDQRETIAHWVQECPHCGYCGLSLEEPTTGAAEVVASEGYRALREETKPELVVRLLCASTLLEHADRWVEAAETALWAAWAADDAGADEEAVRARHRTLDLLDEIRRRGEHYIEDPGAETLVMVDVARRAGAFERAAGLLDSLGGVDDPR
;
A
#
# COMPACT_ATOMS: atom_id res chain seq x y z
N MET A 1 3.10 22.21 -6.20
CA MET A 1 4.44 21.54 -6.19
C MET A 1 4.71 20.99 -4.80
N ALA A 2 5.02 19.73 -4.69
CA ALA A 2 5.37 19.11 -3.42
C ALA A 2 6.78 19.53 -2.97
N THR A 3 7.01 19.59 -1.66
CA THR A 3 8.31 19.88 -1.05
C THR A 3 8.81 18.65 -0.31
N ILE A 4 9.97 18.14 -0.72
CA ILE A 4 10.64 17.02 -0.05
C ILE A 4 11.77 17.56 0.81
N ALA A 5 11.78 17.20 2.08
CA ALA A 5 12.87 17.46 3.02
C ALA A 5 13.61 16.16 3.34
N THR A 6 14.81 16.27 3.90
CA THR A 6 15.63 15.13 4.30
C THR A 6 16.02 15.23 5.77
N GLU A 7 16.06 14.09 6.46
CA GLU A 7 16.44 14.00 7.86
C GLU A 7 17.23 12.73 8.12
N GLU A 8 18.16 12.76 9.07
CA GLU A 8 18.79 11.55 9.58
C GLU A 8 17.82 10.77 10.46
N LYS A 9 17.60 9.49 10.10
CA LYS A 9 16.73 8.56 10.82
C LYS A 9 17.51 7.36 11.30
N ARG A 10 17.28 6.96 12.56
CA ARG A 10 17.87 5.76 13.13
C ARG A 10 16.93 4.58 12.95
N CYS A 11 17.37 3.55 12.24
CA CYS A 11 16.57 2.35 12.01
C CYS A 11 16.28 1.62 13.33
N ALA A 12 14.99 1.42 13.63
CA ALA A 12 14.53 0.71 14.83
C ALA A 12 14.91 -0.78 14.83
N VAL A 13 15.17 -1.39 13.68
CA VAL A 13 15.54 -2.82 13.55
C VAL A 13 17.06 -3.03 13.76
N CYS A 14 17.92 -2.28 13.05
CA CYS A 14 19.37 -2.53 13.10
C CYS A 14 20.16 -1.46 13.85
N GLY A 15 19.53 -0.38 14.29
CA GLY A 15 20.13 0.72 15.05
C GLY A 15 21.07 1.64 14.24
N LYS A 16 21.26 1.40 12.94
CA LYS A 16 22.11 2.25 12.08
C LYS A 16 21.33 3.47 11.58
N THR A 17 22.06 4.57 11.36
CA THR A 17 21.50 5.83 10.88
C THR A 17 21.62 5.90 9.34
N SER A 18 20.62 6.52 8.71
CA SER A 18 20.61 6.84 7.28
C SER A 18 19.81 8.11 7.03
N VAL A 19 20.12 8.82 5.94
CA VAL A 19 19.36 9.99 5.51
C VAL A 19 18.10 9.49 4.77
N GLN A 20 16.93 9.98 5.20
CA GLN A 20 15.63 9.65 4.62
C GLN A 20 14.96 10.91 4.11
N GLY A 21 14.29 10.78 2.94
CA GLY A 21 13.39 11.80 2.44
C GLY A 21 12.00 11.68 3.06
N PHE A 22 11.33 12.80 3.28
CA PHE A 22 9.94 12.84 3.70
C PHE A 22 9.21 14.01 3.06
N VAL A 23 7.89 13.91 2.97
CA VAL A 23 7.04 14.94 2.39
C VAL A 23 6.82 16.04 3.44
N ALA A 24 7.42 17.21 3.22
CA ALA A 24 7.24 18.36 4.10
C ALA A 24 5.96 19.14 3.77
N ASP A 25 5.62 19.20 2.48
CA ASP A 25 4.37 19.76 1.98
C ASP A 25 3.99 19.08 0.68
N ALA A 26 2.72 18.74 0.52
CA ALA A 26 2.15 18.21 -0.70
C ALA A 26 0.92 19.04 -1.09
N GLY A 27 0.90 19.52 -2.32
CA GLY A 27 -0.29 20.17 -2.88
C GLY A 27 -1.51 19.27 -2.75
N ARG A 28 -2.68 19.87 -2.47
CA ARG A 28 -3.96 19.15 -2.30
C ARG A 28 -4.97 19.44 -3.41
N GLU A 29 -4.52 20.01 -4.52
CA GLU A 29 -5.40 20.40 -5.62
C GLU A 29 -5.74 19.18 -6.49
N GLY A 30 -7.03 18.98 -6.74
CA GLY A 30 -7.59 17.88 -7.52
C GLY A 30 -8.33 16.86 -6.69
N SER A 31 -9.02 15.95 -7.37
CA SER A 31 -9.72 14.81 -6.77
C SER A 31 -8.91 13.53 -6.89
N ALA A 32 -9.11 12.62 -5.96
CA ALA A 32 -8.58 11.26 -6.07
C ALA A 32 -9.30 10.47 -7.17
N ASP A 33 -8.65 9.43 -7.68
CA ASP A 33 -9.26 8.41 -8.54
C ASP A 33 -10.23 7.52 -7.73
N LEU A 34 -10.96 6.63 -8.39
CA LEU A 34 -11.93 5.74 -7.73
C LEU A 34 -11.28 4.75 -6.75
N ASP A 35 -10.02 4.37 -6.98
CA ASP A 35 -9.22 3.56 -6.07
C ASP A 35 -8.46 4.39 -5.02
N LEU A 36 -8.89 5.64 -4.78
CA LEU A 36 -8.30 6.62 -3.85
C LEU A 36 -6.91 7.12 -4.24
N ARG A 37 -6.41 6.81 -5.43
CA ARG A 37 -5.12 7.34 -5.88
C ARG A 37 -5.17 8.87 -5.89
N PRO A 38 -4.25 9.54 -5.20
CA PRO A 38 -4.30 10.99 -5.04
C PRO A 38 -4.01 11.75 -6.34
N PRO A 39 -4.34 13.05 -6.39
CA PRO A 39 -4.04 13.91 -7.54
C PRO A 39 -2.52 14.01 -7.81
N PRO A 40 -2.11 14.45 -9.03
CA PRO A 40 -0.72 14.39 -9.50
C PRO A 40 0.32 14.93 -8.53
N ASP A 41 0.12 16.11 -7.96
CA ASP A 41 1.09 16.75 -7.05
C ASP A 41 1.39 15.91 -5.81
N GLN A 42 0.39 15.21 -5.29
CA GLN A 42 0.54 14.29 -4.17
C GLN A 42 1.15 12.94 -4.63
N ARG A 43 0.72 12.46 -5.79
CA ARG A 43 1.19 11.20 -6.39
C ARG A 43 2.70 11.19 -6.63
N GLU A 44 3.29 12.32 -7.03
CA GLU A 44 4.73 12.45 -7.24
C GLU A 44 5.55 12.23 -5.95
N THR A 45 4.93 12.32 -4.77
CA THR A 45 5.61 12.13 -3.49
C THR A 45 5.65 10.68 -3.01
N ILE A 46 5.03 9.73 -3.71
CA ILE A 46 4.86 8.33 -3.30
C ILE A 46 6.18 7.64 -2.91
N ALA A 47 7.29 8.02 -3.53
CA ALA A 47 8.62 7.50 -3.22
C ALA A 47 9.09 7.80 -1.78
N HIS A 48 8.40 8.71 -1.07
CA HIS A 48 8.74 9.15 0.28
C HIS A 48 7.70 8.72 1.34
N TRP A 49 6.68 7.95 0.96
CA TRP A 49 5.65 7.48 1.90
C TRP A 49 6.09 6.27 2.71
N VAL A 50 7.07 5.53 2.20
CA VAL A 50 7.72 4.43 2.90
C VAL A 50 9.22 4.66 2.87
N GLN A 51 9.85 4.55 4.04
CA GLN A 51 11.29 4.65 4.23
C GLN A 51 11.92 3.26 4.19
N GLU A 52 13.11 3.15 3.62
CA GLU A 52 13.89 1.91 3.59
C GLU A 52 15.23 2.11 4.30
N CYS A 53 15.58 1.18 5.17
CA CYS A 53 16.91 1.12 5.76
C CYS A 53 17.91 0.50 4.76
N PRO A 54 18.92 1.24 4.28
CA PRO A 54 19.89 0.73 3.31
C PRO A 54 20.80 -0.36 3.91
N HIS A 55 20.79 -0.55 5.24
CA HIS A 55 21.66 -1.49 5.92
C HIS A 55 21.02 -2.86 6.16
N CYS A 56 19.73 -2.91 6.49
CA CYS A 56 19.06 -4.18 6.80
C CYS A 56 17.87 -4.48 5.89
N GLY A 57 17.43 -3.49 5.09
CA GLY A 57 16.27 -3.64 4.21
C GLY A 57 14.91 -3.51 4.91
N TYR A 58 14.87 -3.07 6.17
CA TYR A 58 13.61 -2.76 6.82
C TYR A 58 12.89 -1.64 6.07
N CYS A 59 11.64 -1.86 5.69
CA CYS A 59 10.76 -0.90 5.05
C CYS A 59 9.60 -0.57 5.98
N GLY A 60 9.38 0.72 6.27
CA GLY A 60 8.31 1.15 7.17
C GLY A 60 7.82 2.55 6.84
N LEU A 61 6.64 2.93 7.38
CA LEU A 61 6.12 4.30 7.28
C LEU A 61 7.05 5.29 8.00
N SER A 62 7.77 4.82 9.01
CA SER A 62 8.88 5.51 9.67
C SER A 62 9.96 4.48 10.02
N LEU A 63 11.24 4.81 9.79
CA LEU A 63 12.35 3.93 10.21
C LEU A 63 12.55 3.91 11.72
N GLU A 64 12.13 4.95 12.43
CA GLU A 64 12.30 5.10 13.88
C GLU A 64 11.24 4.35 14.67
N GLU A 65 10.12 4.02 14.02
CA GLU A 65 9.01 3.29 14.65
C GLU A 65 9.07 1.81 14.24
N PRO A 66 9.37 0.91 15.17
CA PRO A 66 9.47 -0.51 14.85
C PRO A 66 8.07 -1.09 14.62
N THR A 67 7.89 -1.77 13.50
CA THR A 67 6.75 -2.65 13.30
C THR A 67 6.95 -3.91 14.15
N THR A 68 5.92 -4.38 14.84
CA THR A 68 5.97 -5.60 15.66
C THR A 68 6.52 -6.78 14.85
N GLY A 69 7.50 -7.50 15.38
CA GLY A 69 8.12 -8.63 14.68
C GLY A 69 9.03 -8.27 13.51
N ALA A 70 9.29 -6.98 13.24
CA ALA A 70 10.02 -6.53 12.04
C ALA A 70 11.40 -7.19 11.88
N ALA A 71 12.15 -7.39 12.96
CA ALA A 71 13.48 -7.99 12.89
C ALA A 71 13.43 -9.45 12.39
N GLU A 72 12.43 -10.21 12.83
CA GLU A 72 12.19 -11.59 12.42
C GLU A 72 11.76 -11.66 10.94
N VAL A 73 10.79 -10.82 10.55
CA VAL A 73 10.30 -10.76 9.17
C VAL A 73 11.42 -10.37 8.21
N VAL A 74 12.18 -9.32 8.51
CA VAL A 74 13.33 -8.88 7.67
C VAL A 74 14.38 -9.97 7.52
N ALA A 75 14.59 -10.82 8.54
CA ALA A 75 15.49 -11.96 8.49
C ALA A 75 14.93 -13.18 7.76
N SER A 76 13.63 -13.23 7.46
CA SER A 76 12.98 -14.37 6.83
C SER A 76 13.41 -14.55 5.36
N GLU A 77 13.35 -15.79 4.88
CA GLU A 77 13.64 -16.12 3.49
C GLU A 77 12.62 -15.47 2.53
N GLY A 78 11.33 -15.51 2.88
CA GLY A 78 10.27 -14.94 2.07
C GLY A 78 10.41 -13.42 1.85
N TYR A 79 10.78 -12.68 2.90
CA TYR A 79 11.01 -11.24 2.78
C TYR A 79 12.22 -10.91 1.91
N ARG A 80 13.31 -11.70 2.02
CA ARG A 80 14.50 -11.54 1.17
C ARG A 80 14.19 -11.86 -0.29
N ALA A 81 13.46 -12.95 -0.54
CA ALA A 81 13.04 -13.32 -1.89
C ALA A 81 12.18 -12.20 -2.52
N LEU A 82 11.22 -11.63 -1.77
CA LEU A 82 10.42 -10.51 -2.24
C LEU A 82 11.29 -9.32 -2.67
N ARG A 83 12.37 -9.03 -1.93
CA ARG A 83 13.30 -7.94 -2.27
C ARG A 83 14.13 -8.21 -3.54
N GLU A 84 14.34 -9.47 -3.88
CA GLU A 84 15.16 -9.87 -5.02
C GLU A 84 14.37 -10.05 -6.31
N GLU A 85 13.09 -10.46 -6.20
CA GLU A 85 12.28 -10.84 -7.37
C GLU A 85 11.53 -9.68 -8.01
N THR A 86 11.06 -8.75 -7.23
CA THR A 86 10.16 -7.71 -7.72
C THR A 86 10.91 -6.46 -8.18
N LYS A 87 10.51 -5.95 -9.34
CA LYS A 87 10.96 -4.65 -9.88
C LYS A 87 9.76 -3.92 -10.46
N PRO A 88 9.69 -2.59 -10.39
CA PRO A 88 10.72 -1.59 -9.96
C PRO A 88 10.98 -1.54 -8.45
N GLU A 89 12.09 -0.93 -8.07
CA GLU A 89 12.55 -0.85 -6.68
C GLU A 89 11.52 -0.23 -5.71
N LEU A 90 10.80 0.81 -6.14
CA LEU A 90 9.76 1.43 -5.33
C LEU A 90 8.61 0.45 -5.03
N VAL A 91 8.22 -0.37 -6.00
CA VAL A 91 7.18 -1.41 -5.83
C VAL A 91 7.64 -2.42 -4.78
N VAL A 92 8.90 -2.87 -4.85
CA VAL A 92 9.50 -3.78 -3.86
C VAL A 92 9.42 -3.17 -2.46
N ARG A 93 9.83 -1.91 -2.30
CA ARG A 93 9.83 -1.20 -1.01
C ARG A 93 8.43 -1.14 -0.41
N LEU A 94 7.43 -0.80 -1.20
CA LEU A 94 6.04 -0.72 -0.78
C LEU A 94 5.46 -2.08 -0.40
N LEU A 95 5.73 -3.14 -1.19
CA LEU A 95 5.30 -4.51 -0.87
C LEU A 95 6.01 -5.06 0.38
N CYS A 96 7.28 -4.74 0.59
CA CYS A 96 8.01 -5.08 1.80
C CYS A 96 7.38 -4.44 3.05
N ALA A 97 6.99 -3.15 2.96
CA ALA A 97 6.28 -2.47 4.04
C ALA A 97 4.91 -3.11 4.30
N SER A 98 4.14 -3.41 3.24
CA SER A 98 2.86 -4.11 3.34
C SER A 98 2.99 -5.47 4.06
N THR A 99 4.06 -6.23 3.76
CA THR A 99 4.31 -7.54 4.40
C THR A 99 4.62 -7.39 5.90
N LEU A 100 5.39 -6.37 6.27
CA LEU A 100 5.69 -6.07 7.67
C LEU A 100 4.45 -5.63 8.45
N LEU A 101 3.62 -4.79 7.85
CA LEU A 101 2.36 -4.31 8.44
C LEU A 101 1.35 -5.45 8.64
N GLU A 102 1.20 -6.33 7.64
CA GLU A 102 0.37 -7.54 7.74
C GLU A 102 0.81 -8.43 8.91
N HIS A 103 2.12 -8.69 9.02
CA HIS A 103 2.69 -9.50 10.11
C HIS A 103 2.43 -8.88 11.50
N ALA A 104 2.30 -7.57 11.57
CA ALA A 104 2.01 -6.82 12.80
C ALA A 104 0.51 -6.64 13.08
N ASP A 105 -0.37 -7.35 12.37
CA ASP A 105 -1.84 -7.21 12.44
C ASP A 105 -2.36 -5.80 12.09
N ARG A 106 -1.57 -4.99 11.35
CA ARG A 106 -1.96 -3.67 10.85
C ARG A 106 -2.54 -3.80 9.43
N TRP A 107 -3.69 -4.45 9.33
CA TRP A 107 -4.27 -4.89 8.07
C TRP A 107 -4.66 -3.74 7.14
N VAL A 108 -5.21 -2.66 7.70
CA VAL A 108 -5.63 -1.48 6.93
C VAL A 108 -4.43 -0.83 6.26
N GLU A 109 -3.37 -0.58 7.01
CA GLU A 109 -2.15 0.04 6.45
C GLU A 109 -1.40 -0.93 5.51
N ALA A 110 -1.51 -2.24 5.75
CA ALA A 110 -0.96 -3.25 4.84
C ALA A 110 -1.67 -3.23 3.48
N ALA A 111 -3.01 -3.12 3.46
CA ALA A 111 -3.81 -3.01 2.25
C ALA A 111 -3.53 -1.70 1.51
N GLU A 112 -3.47 -0.58 2.24
CA GLU A 112 -3.14 0.73 1.69
C GLU A 112 -1.75 0.74 1.03
N THR A 113 -0.76 0.20 1.71
CA THR A 113 0.62 0.15 1.20
C THR A 113 0.75 -0.79 -0.01
N ALA A 114 -0.01 -1.90 -0.06
CA ALA A 114 -0.10 -2.75 -1.24
C ALA A 114 -0.76 -2.03 -2.43
N LEU A 115 -1.78 -1.21 -2.17
CA LEU A 115 -2.42 -0.39 -3.21
C LEU A 115 -1.47 0.68 -3.74
N TRP A 116 -0.67 1.31 -2.87
CA TRP A 116 0.40 2.22 -3.29
C TRP A 116 1.42 1.53 -4.20
N ALA A 117 1.75 0.27 -3.94
CA ALA A 117 2.62 -0.52 -4.81
C ALA A 117 2.01 -0.71 -6.21
N ALA A 118 0.69 -0.92 -6.31
CA ALA A 118 0.00 -0.99 -7.59
C ALA A 118 0.08 0.33 -8.37
N TRP A 119 -0.11 1.47 -7.70
CA TRP A 119 0.02 2.79 -8.34
C TRP A 119 1.46 3.07 -8.81
N ALA A 120 2.45 2.72 -7.99
CA ALA A 120 3.86 2.87 -8.35
C ALA A 120 4.24 1.96 -9.54
N ALA A 121 3.66 0.77 -9.62
CA ALA A 121 3.84 -0.14 -10.75
C ALA A 121 3.20 0.41 -12.03
N ASP A 122 1.99 0.98 -11.96
CA ASP A 122 1.35 1.65 -13.10
C ASP A 122 2.24 2.80 -13.64
N ASP A 123 2.77 3.64 -12.74
CA ASP A 123 3.63 4.77 -13.13
C ASP A 123 4.94 4.32 -13.78
N ALA A 124 5.42 3.13 -13.42
CA ALA A 124 6.61 2.53 -13.98
C ALA A 124 6.35 1.69 -15.25
N GLY A 125 5.08 1.54 -15.68
CA GLY A 125 4.69 0.69 -16.81
C GLY A 125 4.94 -0.81 -16.54
N ALA A 126 4.90 -1.23 -15.25
CA ALA A 126 5.11 -2.60 -14.81
C ALA A 126 3.75 -3.29 -14.58
N ASP A 127 3.04 -3.59 -15.67
CA ASP A 127 1.64 -4.04 -15.65
C ASP A 127 1.43 -5.33 -14.84
N GLU A 128 2.34 -6.29 -14.93
CA GLU A 128 2.23 -7.55 -14.19
C GLU A 128 2.36 -7.33 -12.67
N GLU A 129 3.27 -6.46 -12.26
CA GLU A 129 3.45 -6.05 -10.88
C GLU A 129 2.25 -5.28 -10.35
N ALA A 130 1.68 -4.40 -11.17
CA ALA A 130 0.46 -3.65 -10.83
C ALA A 130 -0.73 -4.59 -10.59
N VAL A 131 -0.91 -5.58 -11.43
CA VAL A 131 -1.94 -6.62 -11.27
C VAL A 131 -1.71 -7.44 -9.99
N ARG A 132 -0.47 -7.91 -9.75
CA ARG A 132 -0.13 -8.67 -8.53
C ARG A 132 -0.37 -7.87 -7.24
N ALA A 133 0.04 -6.60 -7.23
CA ALA A 133 -0.17 -5.73 -6.08
C ALA A 133 -1.67 -5.47 -5.81
N ARG A 134 -2.49 -5.33 -6.86
CA ARG A 134 -3.96 -5.22 -6.71
C ARG A 134 -4.61 -6.48 -6.18
N HIS A 135 -4.18 -7.66 -6.63
CA HIS A 135 -4.66 -8.92 -6.05
C HIS A 135 -4.33 -9.00 -4.56
N ARG A 136 -3.08 -8.68 -4.17
CA ARG A 136 -2.70 -8.61 -2.77
C ARG A 136 -3.56 -7.61 -1.98
N THR A 137 -3.81 -6.43 -2.53
CA THR A 137 -4.71 -5.45 -1.90
C THR A 137 -6.10 -6.03 -1.65
N LEU A 138 -6.67 -6.70 -2.64
CA LEU A 138 -7.99 -7.32 -2.54
C LEU A 138 -8.03 -8.43 -1.47
N ASP A 139 -6.98 -9.25 -1.37
CA ASP A 139 -6.88 -10.30 -0.36
C ASP A 139 -6.80 -9.71 1.06
N LEU A 140 -6.07 -8.61 1.24
CA LEU A 140 -5.99 -7.88 2.50
C LEU A 140 -7.33 -7.20 2.87
N LEU A 141 -8.03 -6.63 1.89
CA LEU A 141 -9.36 -6.04 2.10
C LEU A 141 -10.41 -7.09 2.50
N ASP A 142 -10.34 -8.30 1.92
CA ASP A 142 -11.19 -9.42 2.35
C ASP A 142 -10.88 -9.84 3.80
N GLU A 143 -9.61 -9.84 4.18
CA GLU A 143 -9.21 -10.16 5.54
C GLU A 143 -9.71 -9.12 6.54
N ILE A 144 -9.60 -7.83 6.22
CA ILE A 144 -10.14 -6.72 7.02
C ILE A 144 -11.64 -6.93 7.25
N ARG A 145 -12.42 -7.20 6.19
CA ARG A 145 -13.85 -7.49 6.29
C ARG A 145 -14.16 -8.74 7.12
N ARG A 146 -13.37 -9.81 6.95
CA ARG A 146 -13.54 -11.05 7.72
C ARG A 146 -13.29 -10.86 9.22
N ARG A 147 -12.46 -9.88 9.58
CA ARG A 147 -12.21 -9.46 10.97
C ARG A 147 -13.28 -8.54 11.52
N GLY A 148 -14.21 -8.07 10.70
CA GLY A 148 -15.21 -7.07 11.09
C GLY A 148 -14.64 -5.67 11.19
N GLU A 149 -13.50 -5.44 10.58
CA GLU A 149 -12.86 -4.14 10.45
C GLU A 149 -13.25 -3.50 9.11
N HIS A 150 -12.95 -2.21 8.93
CA HIS A 150 -13.26 -1.47 7.72
C HIS A 150 -12.04 -0.70 7.23
N TYR A 151 -11.77 -0.78 5.94
CA TYR A 151 -10.77 0.05 5.26
C TYR A 151 -11.28 1.50 5.09
N ILE A 152 -12.59 1.64 4.84
CA ILE A 152 -13.31 2.91 4.77
C ILE A 152 -14.56 2.77 5.63
N GLU A 153 -14.88 3.80 6.44
CA GLU A 153 -16.05 3.77 7.35
C GLU A 153 -17.39 3.54 6.62
N ASP A 154 -17.52 4.06 5.39
CA ASP A 154 -18.70 3.82 4.54
C ASP A 154 -18.52 2.51 3.76
N PRO A 155 -19.33 1.47 4.04
CA PRO A 155 -19.21 0.18 3.37
C PRO A 155 -19.49 0.23 1.86
N GLY A 156 -20.30 1.19 1.41
CA GLY A 156 -20.59 1.39 0.00
C GLY A 156 -19.37 1.98 -0.72
N ALA A 157 -18.75 3.01 -0.13
CA ALA A 157 -17.50 3.59 -0.65
C ALA A 157 -16.37 2.56 -0.67
N GLU A 158 -16.22 1.77 0.40
CA GLU A 158 -15.25 0.67 0.44
C GLU A 158 -15.47 -0.33 -0.69
N THR A 159 -16.72 -0.73 -0.91
CA THR A 159 -17.05 -1.67 -1.99
C THR A 159 -16.75 -1.09 -3.37
N LEU A 160 -16.99 0.21 -3.60
CA LEU A 160 -16.64 0.86 -4.86
C LEU A 160 -15.13 0.90 -5.11
N VAL A 161 -14.34 1.15 -4.08
CA VAL A 161 -12.87 1.03 -4.17
C VAL A 161 -12.46 -0.38 -4.56
N MET A 162 -13.02 -1.41 -3.90
CA MET A 162 -12.74 -2.81 -4.23
C MET A 162 -13.14 -3.17 -5.66
N VAL A 163 -14.26 -2.64 -6.15
CA VAL A 163 -14.69 -2.81 -7.56
C VAL A 163 -13.64 -2.26 -8.50
N ASP A 164 -13.15 -1.04 -8.28
CA ASP A 164 -12.16 -0.45 -9.18
C ASP A 164 -10.81 -1.18 -9.12
N VAL A 165 -10.37 -1.56 -7.93
CA VAL A 165 -9.15 -2.37 -7.75
C VAL A 165 -9.28 -3.71 -8.47
N ALA A 166 -10.43 -4.41 -8.34
CA ALA A 166 -10.68 -5.70 -9.00
C ALA A 166 -10.72 -5.54 -10.53
N ARG A 167 -11.40 -4.49 -11.03
CA ARG A 167 -11.47 -4.18 -12.45
C ARG A 167 -10.06 -3.94 -13.05
N ARG A 168 -9.23 -3.15 -12.36
CA ARG A 168 -7.85 -2.85 -12.79
C ARG A 168 -6.92 -4.06 -12.65
N ALA A 169 -7.25 -5.02 -11.78
CA ALA A 169 -6.55 -6.31 -11.66
C ALA A 169 -6.99 -7.33 -12.73
N GLY A 170 -7.97 -6.99 -13.60
CA GLY A 170 -8.54 -7.94 -14.55
C GLY A 170 -9.49 -8.98 -13.94
N ALA A 171 -9.81 -8.87 -12.64
CA ALA A 171 -10.71 -9.75 -11.91
C ALA A 171 -12.18 -9.34 -12.11
N PHE A 172 -12.65 -9.36 -13.36
CA PHE A 172 -13.95 -8.81 -13.76
C PHE A 172 -15.14 -9.50 -13.11
N GLU A 173 -15.09 -10.82 -12.92
CA GLU A 173 -16.15 -11.57 -12.23
C GLU A 173 -16.28 -11.12 -10.76
N ARG A 174 -15.15 -10.88 -10.10
CA ARG A 174 -15.13 -10.34 -8.73
C ARG A 174 -15.69 -8.92 -8.67
N ALA A 175 -15.30 -8.07 -9.62
CA ALA A 175 -15.82 -6.70 -9.71
C ALA A 175 -17.33 -6.69 -9.91
N ALA A 176 -17.88 -7.55 -10.78
CA ALA A 176 -19.32 -7.69 -10.99
C ALA A 176 -20.06 -8.16 -9.73
N GLY A 177 -19.56 -9.19 -9.05
CA GLY A 177 -20.15 -9.68 -7.79
C GLY A 177 -20.15 -8.63 -6.68
N LEU A 178 -19.12 -7.79 -6.60
CA LEU A 178 -19.08 -6.66 -5.65
C LEU A 178 -20.13 -5.60 -5.99
N LEU A 179 -20.33 -5.27 -7.28
CA LEU A 179 -21.37 -4.35 -7.72
C LEU A 179 -22.77 -4.87 -7.42
N ASP A 180 -23.02 -6.15 -7.65
CA ASP A 180 -24.31 -6.78 -7.34
C ASP A 180 -24.65 -6.68 -5.86
N SER A 181 -23.63 -6.76 -4.98
CA SER A 181 -23.81 -6.58 -3.54
C SER A 181 -24.26 -5.16 -3.14
N LEU A 182 -23.89 -4.14 -3.91
CA LEU A 182 -24.35 -2.75 -3.70
C LEU A 182 -25.79 -2.54 -4.16
N GLY A 183 -26.23 -3.22 -5.24
CA GLY A 183 -27.58 -3.11 -5.79
C GLY A 183 -28.65 -3.82 -4.96
N GLY A 184 -28.26 -4.67 -4.00
CA GLY A 184 -29.18 -5.34 -3.07
C GLY A 184 -29.55 -4.52 -1.83
N VAL A 185 -29.06 -3.30 -1.68
CA VAL A 185 -29.50 -2.36 -0.64
C VAL A 185 -30.82 -1.73 -1.10
N ASP A 186 -31.90 -2.22 -0.54
CA ASP A 186 -33.31 -1.99 -0.83
C ASP A 186 -33.67 -0.59 -1.35
N ASP A 187 -34.41 -0.59 -2.46
CA ASP A 187 -35.39 0.43 -2.79
C ASP A 187 -36.53 0.37 -1.73
N PRO A 188 -36.63 1.31 -0.79
CA PRO A 188 -37.75 1.34 0.14
C PRO A 188 -38.97 1.86 -0.64
N ARG A 189 -39.84 0.94 -1.11
CA ARG A 189 -41.15 1.26 -1.62
C ARG A 189 -42.09 1.70 -0.51
#